data_4d8164ebbe4ef466c2ef60adacb09265
#
_entry.id   4d8164ebbe4ef466c2ef60adacb09265
#
_cell.length_a   1.000
_cell.length_b   1.000
_cell.length_c   1.000
_cell.angle_alpha   90.00
_cell.angle_beta   90.00
_cell.angle_gamma   90.00
#
_symmetry.space_group_name_H-M   'P 1'
#
loop_
_entity.id
_entity.type
_entity.pdbx_description
1 polymer ?
#
loop_
_entity_poly.entity_id
_entity_poly.type
_entity_poly.pdbx_seq_one_letter_code
_entity_poly.pdbx_strand_id
1 'polypeptide(L)'
;MDRRFESRLDEMMDQAEVTPELLRGLLPRLTLFLEPFLQSLSGLEKKQRALEYTTGLISGLEHKTGEGIAYLYDQDRQGIQKFIGQMPWDHQPLLRTLAADVGNDLNEPDGVIVFDPSAFPKKGDKSVGVARQWCGRLGKVENCQVGIYMAYATRKEHALVNTRLYLPEEWTKDRRRRKEAGVPQSIKFRTRHQLALEMLAECGRDLPHTWIAGDDEMGRPSGFRLELRTLGERYLLAVPSNTLIRDVEAALPEYSGRGRHPKNPFIRVDDWCAKLPEDAWTTIDVRDGEKGPLVIEAVKCRVQARTETGGTGPDEVLFLTRERQADNTYKLDYYLSNADADVPLEEFARVAKAAHRVEECFKRAKGEAGLGDYQVRNWIAWHHHQTLSLLAAWFLNKEARRGKNTDPRADVSATAAVDRRVDRLIPADESEHFPLPTEHALVTAQRTSTLLPLSFT
;
A
#
# COMPACT_ATOMS: atom_id res chain seq x y z
N MET A 1 -27.46 -1.03 25.62
CA MET A 1 -26.98 -0.60 24.30
C MET A 1 -27.95 0.41 23.73
N ASP A 2 -27.47 1.49 23.15
CA ASP A 2 -28.34 2.58 22.66
C ASP A 2 -29.06 2.09 21.38
N ARG A 3 -30.40 2.10 21.37
CA ARG A 3 -31.25 1.73 20.22
C ARG A 3 -30.83 2.46 18.92
N ARG A 4 -30.22 3.65 19.06
CA ARG A 4 -29.71 4.42 17.91
C ARG A 4 -28.47 3.78 17.27
N PHE A 5 -27.68 3.05 18.04
CA PHE A 5 -26.49 2.36 17.51
C PHE A 5 -26.89 1.08 16.76
N GLU A 6 -27.85 0.33 17.27
CA GLU A 6 -28.39 -0.87 16.61
C GLU A 6 -29.07 -0.50 15.29
N SER A 7 -29.95 0.53 15.31
CA SER A 7 -30.62 1.03 14.10
C SER A 7 -29.63 1.51 13.03
N ARG A 8 -28.52 2.17 13.43
CA ARG A 8 -27.51 2.65 12.49
C ARG A 8 -26.60 1.53 11.98
N LEU A 9 -26.36 0.49 12.78
CA LEU A 9 -25.65 -0.70 12.33
C LEU A 9 -26.48 -1.48 11.31
N ASP A 10 -27.79 -1.64 11.56
CA ASP A 10 -28.72 -2.27 10.62
C ASP A 10 -28.81 -1.48 9.31
N GLU A 11 -28.93 -0.15 9.39
CA GLU A 11 -28.92 0.74 8.20
C GLU A 11 -27.59 0.62 7.42
N MET A 12 -26.45 0.54 8.10
CA MET A 12 -25.16 0.36 7.46
C MET A 12 -25.00 -1.05 6.84
N MET A 13 -25.56 -2.08 7.47
CA MET A 13 -25.56 -3.43 6.93
C MET A 13 -26.49 -3.55 5.72
N ASP A 14 -27.66 -2.92 5.76
CA ASP A 14 -28.57 -2.85 4.62
C ASP A 14 -27.97 -2.06 3.43
N GLN A 15 -27.31 -0.93 3.71
CA GLN A 15 -26.63 -0.14 2.68
C GLN A 15 -25.38 -0.84 2.10
N ALA A 16 -24.74 -1.71 2.88
CA ALA A 16 -23.60 -2.49 2.42
C ALA A 16 -24.00 -3.80 1.74
N GLU A 17 -25.32 -4.11 1.66
CA GLU A 17 -25.83 -5.40 1.14
C GLU A 17 -25.19 -6.63 1.80
N VAL A 18 -24.77 -6.50 3.08
CA VAL A 18 -24.11 -7.58 3.83
C VAL A 18 -25.17 -8.45 4.48
N THR A 19 -25.41 -9.61 3.93
CA THR A 19 -26.35 -10.58 4.53
C THR A 19 -25.61 -11.49 5.54
N PRO A 20 -26.34 -12.06 6.54
CA PRO A 20 -25.78 -13.07 7.44
C PRO A 20 -25.18 -14.27 6.68
N GLU A 21 -25.71 -14.60 5.51
CA GLU A 21 -25.23 -15.66 4.63
C GLU A 21 -23.84 -15.32 4.04
N LEU A 22 -23.60 -14.05 3.69
CA LEU A 22 -22.31 -13.57 3.24
C LEU A 22 -21.21 -13.73 4.32
N LEU A 23 -21.55 -13.53 5.59
CA LEU A 23 -20.64 -13.70 6.71
C LEU A 23 -20.41 -15.18 7.07
N ARG A 24 -21.46 -15.99 6.94
CA ARG A 24 -21.36 -17.43 7.09
C ARG A 24 -20.30 -18.04 6.22
N GLY A 25 -19.55 -18.46 5.90
CA GLY A 25 -18.56 -18.97 4.95
C GLY A 25 -17.30 -18.11 4.85
N LEU A 26 -17.14 -17.07 5.67
CA LEU A 26 -15.93 -16.22 5.63
C LEU A 26 -14.67 -17.03 5.94
N LEU A 27 -14.70 -17.85 7.00
CA LEU A 27 -13.54 -18.66 7.42
C LEU A 27 -13.19 -19.77 6.40
N PRO A 28 -14.12 -20.57 5.88
CA PRO A 28 -13.85 -21.46 4.76
C PRO A 28 -13.24 -20.77 3.55
N ARG A 29 -13.74 -19.60 3.17
CA ARG A 29 -13.19 -18.83 2.06
C ARG A 29 -11.79 -18.29 2.34
N LEU A 30 -11.52 -17.83 3.56
CA LEU A 30 -10.18 -17.41 3.98
C LEU A 30 -9.21 -18.59 3.93
N THR A 31 -9.63 -19.77 4.39
CA THR A 31 -8.81 -21.00 4.33
C THR A 31 -8.46 -21.34 2.90
N LEU A 32 -9.45 -21.35 2.00
CA LEU A 32 -9.22 -21.62 0.58
C LEU A 32 -8.34 -20.55 -0.07
N PHE A 33 -8.57 -19.27 0.26
CA PHE A 33 -7.75 -18.16 -0.23
C PHE A 33 -6.28 -18.32 0.19
N LEU A 34 -6.02 -18.70 1.44
CA LEU A 34 -4.66 -18.85 1.97
C LEU A 34 -3.92 -20.10 1.45
N GLU A 35 -4.62 -21.12 0.95
CA GLU A 35 -4.01 -22.38 0.52
C GLU A 35 -2.78 -22.20 -0.39
N PRO A 36 -2.82 -21.43 -1.51
CA PRO A 36 -1.67 -21.27 -2.40
C PRO A 36 -0.49 -20.57 -1.72
N PHE A 37 -0.74 -19.64 -0.80
CA PHE A 37 0.30 -18.93 -0.07
C PHE A 37 1.00 -19.84 0.95
N LEU A 38 0.23 -20.70 1.63
CA LEU A 38 0.73 -21.58 2.67
C LEU A 38 1.51 -22.80 2.14
N GLN A 39 1.51 -23.04 0.83
CA GLN A 39 2.29 -24.14 0.23
C GLN A 39 3.79 -24.00 0.50
N SER A 40 4.31 -22.76 0.57
CA SER A 40 5.71 -22.49 0.87
C SER A 40 6.09 -22.70 2.34
N LEU A 41 5.11 -22.81 3.24
CA LEU A 41 5.34 -23.05 4.65
C LEU A 41 5.48 -24.55 4.93
N SER A 42 6.63 -24.95 5.47
CA SER A 42 6.86 -26.34 5.87
C SER A 42 6.20 -26.66 7.22
N GLY A 43 5.51 -27.79 7.29
CA GLY A 43 4.88 -28.31 8.51
C GLY A 43 3.48 -27.72 8.79
N LEU A 44 2.63 -28.55 9.35
CA LEU A 44 1.23 -28.25 9.63
C LEU A 44 1.07 -27.10 10.65
N GLU A 45 1.89 -27.09 11.70
CA GLU A 45 1.85 -26.06 12.75
C GLU A 45 1.99 -24.63 12.18
N LYS A 46 2.95 -24.39 11.26
CA LYS A 46 3.13 -23.06 10.68
C LYS A 46 1.93 -22.64 9.83
N LYS A 47 1.36 -23.56 9.07
CA LYS A 47 0.17 -23.32 8.23
C LYS A 47 -1.03 -22.96 9.10
N GLN A 48 -1.24 -23.70 10.17
CA GLN A 48 -2.30 -23.43 11.13
C GLN A 48 -2.10 -22.06 11.81
N ARG A 49 -0.88 -21.77 12.31
CA ARG A 49 -0.58 -20.47 12.94
C ARG A 49 -0.74 -19.30 11.96
N ALA A 50 -0.41 -19.49 10.68
CA ALA A 50 -0.63 -18.48 9.67
C ALA A 50 -2.13 -18.20 9.44
N LEU A 51 -2.96 -19.26 9.39
CA LEU A 51 -4.41 -19.14 9.30
C LEU A 51 -4.99 -18.43 10.54
N GLU A 52 -4.63 -18.86 11.74
CA GLU A 52 -5.07 -18.27 13.01
C GLU A 52 -4.68 -16.78 13.07
N TYR A 53 -3.43 -16.45 12.72
CA TYR A 53 -2.96 -15.08 12.73
C TYR A 53 -3.70 -14.21 11.73
N THR A 54 -3.89 -14.68 10.49
CA THR A 54 -4.60 -13.95 9.45
C THR A 54 -6.07 -13.76 9.81
N THR A 55 -6.72 -14.78 10.40
CA THR A 55 -8.09 -14.66 10.93
C THR A 55 -8.16 -13.59 12.02
N GLY A 56 -7.18 -13.56 12.94
CA GLY A 56 -7.10 -12.51 13.95
C GLY A 56 -6.91 -11.12 13.36
N LEU A 57 -6.15 -10.99 12.27
CA LEU A 57 -5.95 -9.72 11.57
C LEU A 57 -7.23 -9.18 10.92
N ILE A 58 -8.13 -10.03 10.46
CA ILE A 58 -9.43 -9.62 9.87
C ILE A 58 -10.57 -9.56 10.90
N SER A 59 -10.32 -9.97 12.15
CA SER A 59 -11.34 -9.96 13.21
C SER A 59 -11.68 -8.54 13.67
N GLY A 60 -12.74 -8.43 14.46
CA GLY A 60 -13.17 -7.17 15.09
C GLY A 60 -12.33 -6.72 16.30
N LEU A 61 -11.13 -7.27 16.53
CA LEU A 61 -10.25 -6.84 17.60
C LEU A 61 -9.84 -5.37 17.42
N GLU A 62 -9.94 -4.58 18.48
CA GLU A 62 -9.49 -3.18 18.49
C GLU A 62 -7.97 -3.07 18.26
N HIS A 63 -7.20 -3.99 18.87
CA HIS A 63 -5.75 -4.08 18.70
C HIS A 63 -5.37 -5.48 18.23
N LYS A 64 -5.02 -5.62 16.97
CA LYS A 64 -4.69 -6.88 16.31
C LYS A 64 -3.25 -7.31 16.57
N THR A 65 -2.85 -7.27 17.84
CA THR A 65 -1.52 -7.71 18.29
C THR A 65 -1.46 -9.23 18.41
N GLY A 66 -0.25 -9.80 18.40
CA GLY A 66 -0.08 -11.25 18.60
C GLY A 66 -0.66 -11.77 19.91
N GLU A 67 -0.71 -10.93 20.95
CA GLU A 67 -1.35 -11.25 22.24
C GLU A 67 -2.88 -11.24 22.14
N GLY A 68 -3.47 -10.17 21.53
CA GLY A 68 -4.92 -10.11 21.31
C GLY A 68 -5.43 -11.24 20.43
N ILE A 69 -4.68 -11.60 19.38
CA ILE A 69 -5.00 -12.73 18.52
C ILE A 69 -4.94 -14.07 19.28
N ALA A 70 -3.96 -14.27 20.15
CA ALA A 70 -3.87 -15.51 20.94
C ALA A 70 -5.09 -15.67 21.87
N TYR A 71 -5.54 -14.58 22.49
CA TYR A 71 -6.74 -14.60 23.34
C TYR A 71 -8.03 -14.89 22.56
N LEU A 72 -8.10 -14.51 21.31
CA LEU A 72 -9.25 -14.84 20.46
C LEU A 72 -9.47 -16.35 20.34
N TYR A 73 -8.38 -17.12 20.41
CA TYR A 73 -8.40 -18.59 20.31
C TYR A 73 -8.28 -19.30 21.66
N ASP A 74 -8.39 -18.58 22.76
CA ASP A 74 -8.15 -19.13 24.13
C ASP A 74 -6.80 -19.88 24.24
N GLN A 75 -5.79 -19.34 23.57
CA GLN A 75 -4.45 -19.92 23.49
C GLN A 75 -3.42 -19.10 24.23
N ASP A 76 -2.34 -19.77 24.66
CA ASP A 76 -1.16 -19.09 25.17
C ASP A 76 -0.51 -18.23 24.06
N ARG A 77 -0.30 -16.96 24.38
CA ARG A 77 0.36 -15.98 23.52
C ARG A 77 1.72 -16.43 22.98
N GLN A 78 2.42 -17.35 23.71
CA GLN A 78 3.76 -17.78 23.31
C GLN A 78 3.78 -18.48 21.94
N GLY A 79 2.75 -19.26 21.60
CA GLY A 79 2.64 -19.93 20.29
C GLY A 79 2.60 -18.95 19.12
N ILE A 80 1.73 -17.94 19.23
CA ILE A 80 1.60 -16.87 18.20
C ILE A 80 2.86 -16.00 18.14
N GLN A 81 3.39 -15.60 19.29
CA GLN A 81 4.62 -14.79 19.35
C GLN A 81 5.83 -15.55 18.77
N LYS A 82 5.93 -16.86 19.04
CA LYS A 82 6.98 -17.72 18.49
C LYS A 82 6.83 -17.85 16.97
N PHE A 83 5.61 -18.07 16.47
CA PHE A 83 5.34 -18.13 15.05
C PHE A 83 5.76 -16.87 14.29
N ILE A 84 5.37 -15.69 14.79
CA ILE A 84 5.69 -14.42 14.14
C ILE A 84 7.17 -14.05 14.32
N GLY A 85 7.74 -14.25 15.52
CA GLY A 85 9.02 -13.66 15.89
C GLY A 85 10.24 -14.58 15.86
N GLN A 86 10.05 -15.89 15.86
CA GLN A 86 11.13 -16.85 16.08
C GLN A 86 11.13 -18.03 15.10
N MET A 87 9.96 -18.51 14.66
CA MET A 87 9.90 -19.63 13.72
C MET A 87 10.49 -19.22 12.37
N PRO A 88 11.45 -19.98 11.85
CA PRO A 88 12.02 -19.71 10.54
C PRO A 88 11.02 -20.08 9.43
N TRP A 89 10.54 -19.11 8.70
CA TRP A 89 9.85 -19.29 7.44
C TRP A 89 10.12 -18.08 6.53
N ASP A 90 10.15 -18.34 5.23
CA ASP A 90 10.44 -17.29 4.24
C ASP A 90 9.13 -16.63 3.81
N HIS A 91 9.07 -15.32 3.98
CA HIS A 91 7.92 -14.50 3.59
C HIS A 91 7.91 -14.14 2.09
N GLN A 92 9.07 -14.22 1.42
CA GLN A 92 9.21 -13.82 0.02
C GLN A 92 8.31 -14.62 -0.94
N PRO A 93 8.19 -15.95 -0.83
CA PRO A 93 7.27 -16.72 -1.67
C PRO A 93 5.81 -16.26 -1.53
N LEU A 94 5.37 -15.89 -0.31
CA LEU A 94 4.02 -15.40 -0.08
C LEU A 94 3.77 -14.08 -0.81
N LEU A 95 4.73 -13.15 -0.77
CA LEU A 95 4.62 -11.87 -1.47
C LEU A 95 4.63 -12.04 -2.99
N ARG A 96 5.45 -12.95 -3.54
CA ARG A 96 5.40 -13.28 -4.98
C ARG A 96 4.05 -13.87 -5.38
N THR A 97 3.54 -14.82 -4.59
CA THR A 97 2.21 -15.39 -4.83
C THR A 97 1.13 -14.31 -4.76
N LEU A 98 1.25 -13.35 -3.82
CA LEU A 98 0.31 -12.24 -3.69
C LEU A 98 0.33 -11.35 -4.94
N ALA A 99 1.51 -10.96 -5.43
CA ALA A 99 1.61 -10.16 -6.63
C ALA A 99 1.00 -10.86 -7.84
N ALA A 100 1.27 -12.17 -8.02
CA ALA A 100 0.70 -12.98 -9.08
C ALA A 100 -0.84 -13.12 -8.95
N ASP A 101 -1.36 -13.36 -7.73
CA ASP A 101 -2.82 -13.46 -7.50
C ASP A 101 -3.53 -12.14 -7.80
N VAL A 102 -2.97 -11.01 -7.33
CA VAL A 102 -3.50 -9.67 -7.60
C VAL A 102 -3.45 -9.35 -9.10
N GLY A 103 -2.30 -9.60 -9.76
CA GLY A 103 -2.14 -9.35 -11.18
C GLY A 103 -3.10 -10.16 -12.05
N ASN A 104 -3.32 -11.43 -11.71
CA ASN A 104 -4.27 -12.29 -12.41
C ASN A 104 -5.73 -11.87 -12.18
N ASP A 105 -6.07 -11.49 -10.95
CA ASP A 105 -7.45 -11.15 -10.58
C ASP A 105 -7.88 -9.78 -11.14
N LEU A 106 -7.02 -8.77 -11.07
CA LEU A 106 -7.32 -7.43 -11.58
C LEU A 106 -7.05 -7.29 -13.08
N ASN A 107 -5.98 -7.87 -13.56
CA ASN A 107 -5.60 -8.08 -14.96
C ASN A 107 -5.97 -6.91 -15.91
N GLU A 108 -5.48 -5.71 -15.63
CA GLU A 108 -5.62 -4.55 -16.49
C GLU A 108 -4.26 -4.21 -17.15
N PRO A 109 -4.14 -4.28 -18.48
CA PRO A 109 -2.87 -4.00 -19.18
C PRO A 109 -2.31 -2.60 -18.93
N ASP A 110 -3.18 -1.62 -18.70
CA ASP A 110 -2.84 -0.23 -18.39
C ASP A 110 -2.89 0.08 -16.88
N GLY A 111 -2.70 -0.94 -16.05
CA GLY A 111 -2.56 -0.79 -14.61
C GLY A 111 -1.39 0.13 -14.22
N VAL A 112 -1.37 0.54 -12.97
CA VAL A 112 -0.35 1.42 -12.39
C VAL A 112 0.29 0.72 -11.19
N ILE A 113 1.61 0.53 -11.23
CA ILE A 113 2.37 0.16 -10.03
C ILE A 113 2.70 1.45 -9.28
N VAL A 114 2.43 1.48 -7.99
CA VAL A 114 2.66 2.65 -7.14
C VAL A 114 3.61 2.31 -6.01
N PHE A 115 4.64 3.14 -5.82
CA PHE A 115 5.53 3.05 -4.68
C PHE A 115 5.23 4.16 -3.69
N ASP A 116 5.04 3.78 -2.41
CA ASP A 116 4.73 4.74 -1.34
C ASP A 116 5.39 4.30 -0.02
N PRO A 117 6.21 5.15 0.60
CA PRO A 117 6.73 4.93 1.93
C PRO A 117 5.66 5.15 3.00
N SER A 118 5.52 4.20 3.93
CA SER A 118 4.63 4.39 5.08
C SER A 118 5.36 4.33 6.40
N ALA A 119 5.16 5.36 7.24
CA ALA A 119 5.80 5.50 8.54
C ALA A 119 4.91 4.99 9.69
N PHE A 120 5.53 4.29 10.63
CA PHE A 120 4.91 3.75 11.85
C PHE A 120 5.63 4.33 13.07
N PRO A 121 5.02 5.30 13.79
CA PRO A 121 5.59 5.85 15.02
C PRO A 121 5.86 4.75 16.05
N LYS A 122 7.00 4.81 16.71
CA LYS A 122 7.40 3.85 17.76
C LYS A 122 7.92 4.57 19.00
N LYS A 123 7.59 4.01 20.17
CA LYS A 123 8.20 4.42 21.43
C LYS A 123 9.49 3.62 21.65
N GLY A 124 10.57 4.28 22.03
CA GLY A 124 11.87 3.63 22.29
C GLY A 124 12.67 3.29 21.03
N ASP A 125 13.83 2.64 21.22
CA ASP A 125 14.90 2.46 20.26
C ASP A 125 15.16 1.00 19.83
N LYS A 126 14.39 0.04 20.36
CA LYS A 126 14.65 -1.40 20.19
C LYS A 126 14.02 -2.02 18.93
N SER A 127 13.05 -1.35 18.32
CA SER A 127 12.42 -1.89 17.11
C SER A 127 13.36 -1.76 15.92
N VAL A 128 13.49 -2.82 15.13
CA VAL A 128 14.34 -2.86 13.95
C VAL A 128 14.03 -1.71 12.98
N GLY A 129 15.03 -1.01 12.46
CA GLY A 129 14.84 0.11 11.53
C GLY A 129 14.28 1.40 12.14
N VAL A 130 14.04 1.45 13.46
CA VAL A 130 13.57 2.67 14.12
C VAL A 130 14.66 3.73 14.17
N ALA A 131 14.31 4.94 13.78
CA ALA A 131 15.18 6.12 13.81
C ALA A 131 14.35 7.39 13.85
N ARG A 132 14.98 8.52 14.18
CA ARG A 132 14.38 9.83 13.97
C ARG A 132 14.44 10.19 12.49
N GLN A 133 13.32 10.07 11.83
CA GLN A 133 13.18 10.31 10.39
C GLN A 133 11.83 10.94 10.08
N TRP A 134 11.63 11.39 8.85
CA TRP A 134 10.35 11.98 8.45
C TRP A 134 9.22 10.97 8.61
N CYS A 135 8.19 11.38 9.33
CA CYS A 135 6.98 10.61 9.55
C CYS A 135 5.81 11.33 8.86
N GLY A 136 5.47 10.95 7.64
CA GLY A 136 4.42 11.59 6.84
C GLY A 136 3.08 11.63 7.57
N ARG A 137 2.72 10.57 8.31
CA ARG A 137 1.49 10.53 9.14
C ARG A 137 1.40 11.67 10.16
N LEU A 138 2.54 12.12 10.70
CA LEU A 138 2.61 13.17 11.72
C LEU A 138 3.06 14.53 11.17
N GLY A 139 3.46 14.60 9.88
CA GLY A 139 3.96 15.80 9.25
C GLY A 139 5.24 16.37 9.87
N LYS A 140 6.04 15.54 10.55
CA LYS A 140 7.27 15.97 11.25
C LYS A 140 8.31 14.85 11.34
N VAL A 141 9.54 15.22 11.71
CA VAL A 141 10.58 14.25 12.08
C VAL A 141 10.24 13.63 13.43
N GLU A 142 10.03 12.32 13.46
CA GLU A 142 9.65 11.59 14.66
C GLU A 142 10.35 10.22 14.71
N ASN A 143 10.37 9.58 15.88
CA ASN A 143 10.90 8.24 16.05
C ASN A 143 9.95 7.22 15.42
N CYS A 144 10.31 6.67 14.28
CA CYS A 144 9.44 5.78 13.52
C CYS A 144 10.23 4.71 12.75
N GLN A 145 9.52 3.64 12.37
CA GLN A 145 9.93 2.71 11.32
C GLN A 145 9.30 3.14 10.01
N VAL A 146 9.97 2.89 8.90
CA VAL A 146 9.43 3.16 7.56
C VAL A 146 9.44 1.87 6.74
N GLY A 147 8.29 1.47 6.25
CA GLY A 147 8.16 0.44 5.22
C GLY A 147 8.00 1.08 3.86
N ILE A 148 8.66 0.53 2.85
CA ILE A 148 8.44 0.88 1.44
C ILE A 148 7.46 -0.15 0.90
N TYR A 149 6.38 0.32 0.31
CA TYR A 149 5.32 -0.55 -0.21
C TYR A 149 5.21 -0.40 -1.71
N MET A 150 4.88 -1.50 -2.33
CA MET A 150 4.49 -1.58 -3.73
C MET A 150 3.01 -1.92 -3.78
N ALA A 151 2.25 -1.09 -4.45
CA ALA A 151 0.83 -1.30 -4.71
C ALA A 151 0.58 -1.46 -6.20
N TYR A 152 -0.52 -2.11 -6.52
CA TYR A 152 -1.05 -2.19 -7.87
C TYR A 152 -2.44 -1.58 -7.91
N ALA A 153 -2.63 -0.61 -8.79
CA ALA A 153 -3.89 0.11 -8.95
C ALA A 153 -4.42 -0.03 -10.39
N THR A 154 -5.68 -0.38 -10.50
CA THR A 154 -6.43 -0.50 -11.75
C THR A 154 -7.66 0.39 -11.70
N ARG A 155 -8.45 0.45 -12.78
CA ARG A 155 -9.75 1.14 -12.74
C ARG A 155 -10.73 0.43 -11.81
N LYS A 156 -10.62 -0.89 -11.69
CA LYS A 156 -11.54 -1.72 -10.90
C LYS A 156 -11.24 -1.64 -9.42
N GLU A 157 -9.97 -1.82 -9.04
CA GLU A 157 -9.59 -1.93 -7.64
C GLU A 157 -8.07 -1.72 -7.47
N HIS A 158 -7.61 -1.77 -6.22
CA HIS A 158 -6.20 -1.55 -5.86
C HIS A 158 -5.78 -2.43 -4.68
N ALA A 159 -4.51 -2.82 -4.62
CA ALA A 159 -3.97 -3.67 -3.56
C ALA A 159 -2.51 -3.35 -3.25
N LEU A 160 -2.11 -3.50 -1.98
CA LEU A 160 -0.70 -3.58 -1.60
C LEU A 160 -0.20 -5.00 -1.92
N VAL A 161 0.91 -5.11 -2.66
CA VAL A 161 1.41 -6.41 -3.16
C VAL A 161 2.77 -6.80 -2.63
N ASN A 162 3.59 -5.84 -2.20
CA ASN A 162 4.92 -6.12 -1.66
C ASN A 162 5.35 -5.05 -0.66
N THR A 163 6.32 -5.37 0.20
CA THR A 163 6.87 -4.42 1.17
C THR A 163 8.30 -4.76 1.55
N ARG A 164 9.07 -3.73 1.89
CA ARG A 164 10.43 -3.81 2.44
C ARG A 164 10.58 -2.87 3.61
N LEU A 165 11.22 -3.33 4.69
CA LEU A 165 11.61 -2.44 5.78
C LEU A 165 12.80 -1.60 5.35
N TYR A 166 12.66 -0.28 5.40
CA TYR A 166 13.79 0.62 5.25
C TYR A 166 14.68 0.55 6.50
N LEU A 167 15.95 0.23 6.29
CA LEU A 167 16.95 0.19 7.34
C LEU A 167 17.86 1.43 7.20
N PRO A 168 17.70 2.46 8.05
CA PRO A 168 18.52 3.68 7.99
C PRO A 168 20.02 3.38 8.06
N GLU A 169 20.85 4.24 7.49
CA GLU A 169 22.30 4.02 7.39
C GLU A 169 22.97 3.80 8.75
N GLU A 170 22.50 4.48 9.79
CA GLU A 170 22.99 4.28 11.16
C GLU A 170 22.81 2.83 11.66
N TRP A 171 21.72 2.15 11.25
CA TRP A 171 21.51 0.75 11.54
C TRP A 171 22.51 -0.16 10.83
N THR A 172 22.91 0.19 9.62
CA THR A 172 23.86 -0.65 8.85
C THR A 172 25.26 -0.61 9.43
N LYS A 173 25.62 0.45 10.14
CA LYS A 173 26.91 0.64 10.82
C LYS A 173 26.95 0.03 12.22
N ASP A 174 25.81 -0.16 12.89
CA ASP A 174 25.71 -0.69 14.26
C ASP A 174 25.53 -2.23 14.25
N ARG A 175 26.66 -2.94 14.29
CA ARG A 175 26.68 -4.42 14.29
C ARG A 175 25.96 -5.02 15.51
N ARG A 176 26.06 -4.37 16.69
CA ARG A 176 25.43 -4.85 17.94
C ARG A 176 23.92 -4.75 17.80
N ARG A 177 23.41 -3.59 17.43
CA ARG A 177 21.96 -3.32 17.28
C ARG A 177 21.34 -4.23 16.22
N ARG A 178 22.03 -4.47 15.10
CA ARG A 178 21.62 -5.42 14.05
C ARG A 178 21.49 -6.85 14.58
N LYS A 179 22.50 -7.31 15.35
CA LYS A 179 22.48 -8.66 15.94
C LYS A 179 21.32 -8.82 16.93
N GLU A 180 21.10 -7.84 17.80
CA GLU A 180 20.01 -7.83 18.78
C GLU A 180 18.64 -7.87 18.08
N ALA A 181 18.49 -7.19 16.95
CA ALA A 181 17.25 -7.16 16.17
C ALA A 181 17.14 -8.30 15.14
N GLY A 182 18.08 -9.22 15.07
CA GLY A 182 18.07 -10.36 14.16
C GLY A 182 18.18 -9.98 12.67
N VAL A 183 18.81 -8.84 12.34
CA VAL A 183 19.00 -8.44 10.94
C VAL A 183 20.04 -9.34 10.28
N PRO A 184 19.71 -10.03 9.16
CA PRO A 184 20.64 -10.91 8.47
C PRO A 184 21.92 -10.18 8.02
N GLN A 185 23.05 -10.88 8.04
CA GLN A 185 24.34 -10.28 7.65
C GLN A 185 24.39 -9.87 6.17
N SER A 186 23.61 -10.54 5.33
CA SER A 186 23.48 -10.24 3.90
C SER A 186 22.80 -8.91 3.62
N ILE A 187 21.97 -8.42 4.55
CA ILE A 187 21.26 -7.14 4.38
C ILE A 187 22.25 -5.99 4.48
N LYS A 188 22.39 -5.24 3.40
CA LYS A 188 23.19 -4.02 3.31
C LYS A 188 22.31 -2.79 3.25
N PHE A 189 22.92 -1.62 3.39
CA PHE A 189 22.20 -0.37 3.17
C PHE A 189 21.59 -0.34 1.76
N ARG A 190 20.34 0.06 1.70
CA ARG A 190 19.61 0.36 0.47
C ARG A 190 18.83 1.64 0.69
N THR A 191 18.86 2.52 -0.29
CA THR A 191 17.95 3.67 -0.30
C THR A 191 16.50 3.18 -0.49
N ARG A 192 15.53 4.01 -0.14
CA ARG A 192 14.11 3.69 -0.35
C ARG A 192 13.81 3.39 -1.82
N HIS A 193 14.44 4.13 -2.73
CA HIS A 193 14.35 3.95 -4.19
C HIS A 193 14.93 2.61 -4.66
N GLN A 194 16.09 2.21 -4.12
CA GLN A 194 16.67 0.88 -4.40
C GLN A 194 15.76 -0.25 -3.92
N LEU A 195 15.11 -0.11 -2.76
CA LEU A 195 14.15 -1.09 -2.28
C LEU A 195 12.91 -1.18 -3.20
N ALA A 196 12.44 -0.05 -3.72
CA ALA A 196 11.37 -0.02 -4.71
C ALA A 196 11.76 -0.74 -6.01
N LEU A 197 12.96 -0.49 -6.54
CA LEU A 197 13.47 -1.17 -7.75
C LEU A 197 13.68 -2.67 -7.52
N GLU A 198 14.11 -3.10 -6.33
CA GLU A 198 14.22 -4.51 -5.99
C GLU A 198 12.84 -5.20 -6.01
N MET A 199 11.80 -4.56 -5.46
CA MET A 199 10.42 -5.07 -5.51
C MET A 199 9.87 -5.12 -6.93
N LEU A 200 10.15 -4.09 -7.75
CA LEU A 200 9.77 -4.06 -9.17
C LEU A 200 10.41 -5.21 -9.95
N ALA A 201 11.71 -5.44 -9.76
CA ALA A 201 12.43 -6.54 -10.40
C ALA A 201 11.89 -7.93 -10.00
N GLU A 202 11.42 -8.07 -8.74
CA GLU A 202 10.89 -9.35 -8.23
C GLU A 202 9.48 -9.64 -8.71
N CYS A 203 8.58 -8.66 -8.72
CA CYS A 203 7.14 -8.86 -8.87
C CYS A 203 6.51 -8.05 -10.02
N GLY A 204 7.23 -7.10 -10.62
CA GLY A 204 6.66 -6.20 -11.63
C GLY A 204 6.08 -6.94 -12.84
N ARG A 205 6.70 -8.05 -13.23
CA ARG A 205 6.24 -8.86 -14.38
C ARG A 205 4.93 -9.59 -14.14
N ASP A 206 4.58 -9.82 -12.88
CA ASP A 206 3.34 -10.50 -12.49
C ASP A 206 2.15 -9.53 -12.47
N LEU A 207 2.41 -8.23 -12.63
CA LEU A 207 1.42 -7.16 -12.58
C LEU A 207 1.34 -6.48 -13.95
N PRO A 208 0.31 -6.76 -14.75
CA PRO A 208 0.11 -6.08 -16.04
C PRO A 208 0.01 -4.55 -15.81
N HIS A 209 0.96 -3.77 -16.32
CA HIS A 209 1.01 -2.34 -16.09
C HIS A 209 1.63 -1.59 -17.27
N THR A 210 1.34 -0.31 -17.33
CA THR A 210 1.93 0.62 -18.29
C THR A 210 2.65 1.77 -17.58
N TRP A 211 2.38 1.95 -16.29
CA TRP A 211 2.86 3.09 -15.54
C TRP A 211 3.42 2.72 -14.17
N ILE A 212 4.48 3.43 -13.81
CA ILE A 212 4.99 3.50 -12.45
C ILE A 212 4.64 4.87 -11.88
N ALA A 213 4.09 4.92 -10.66
CA ALA A 213 3.76 6.15 -9.97
C ALA A 213 4.34 6.15 -8.54
N GLY A 214 4.37 7.32 -7.91
CA GLY A 214 4.82 7.49 -6.53
C GLY A 214 4.69 8.94 -6.09
N ASP A 215 4.82 9.14 -4.78
CA ASP A 215 4.77 10.45 -4.13
C ASP A 215 6.01 11.32 -4.43
N ASP A 216 6.07 12.51 -3.82
CA ASP A 216 7.18 13.44 -4.01
C ASP A 216 8.51 12.95 -3.39
N GLU A 217 8.47 12.04 -2.43
CA GLU A 217 9.67 11.37 -1.93
C GLU A 217 10.27 10.44 -3.00
N MET A 218 9.40 9.73 -3.74
CA MET A 218 9.83 8.84 -4.82
C MET A 218 10.27 9.61 -6.07
N GLY A 219 9.58 10.69 -6.41
CA GLY A 219 9.86 11.44 -7.64
C GLY A 219 11.00 12.46 -7.54
N ARG A 220 11.35 12.91 -6.33
CA ARG A 220 12.40 13.92 -6.10
C ARG A 220 13.77 13.51 -6.65
N PRO A 221 14.31 12.29 -6.42
CA PRO A 221 15.62 11.93 -6.93
C PRO A 221 15.61 11.66 -8.42
N SER A 222 16.41 12.41 -9.17
CA SER A 222 16.60 12.19 -10.62
C SER A 222 17.19 10.81 -10.91
N GLY A 223 18.01 10.28 -10.01
CA GLY A 223 18.59 8.93 -10.13
C GLY A 223 17.52 7.85 -10.23
N PHE A 224 16.45 7.91 -9.44
CA PHE A 224 15.36 6.94 -9.51
C PHE A 224 14.60 7.01 -10.84
N ARG A 225 14.31 8.23 -11.32
CA ARG A 225 13.66 8.44 -12.62
C ARG A 225 14.50 7.92 -13.80
N LEU A 226 15.83 8.09 -13.71
CA LEU A 226 16.77 7.56 -14.70
C LEU A 226 16.84 6.04 -14.69
N GLU A 227 16.82 5.39 -13.52
CA GLU A 227 16.78 3.93 -13.41
C GLU A 227 15.50 3.36 -14.01
N LEU A 228 14.32 3.93 -13.70
CA LEU A 228 13.05 3.52 -14.31
C LEU A 228 13.09 3.67 -15.84
N ARG A 229 13.63 4.78 -16.35
CA ARG A 229 13.81 4.97 -17.80
C ARG A 229 14.73 3.91 -18.42
N THR A 230 15.82 3.55 -17.71
CA THR A 230 16.76 2.51 -18.16
C THR A 230 16.12 1.13 -18.21
N LEU A 231 15.20 0.85 -17.28
CA LEU A 231 14.41 -0.38 -17.26
C LEU A 231 13.30 -0.40 -18.32
N GLY A 232 13.09 0.71 -19.06
CA GLY A 232 12.02 0.83 -20.04
C GLY A 232 10.65 1.12 -19.43
N GLU A 233 10.62 1.45 -18.12
CA GLU A 233 9.38 1.77 -17.43
C GLU A 233 8.91 3.19 -17.71
N ARG A 234 7.62 3.34 -17.98
CA ARG A 234 6.97 4.64 -18.08
C ARG A 234 6.55 5.09 -16.70
N TYR A 235 6.87 6.31 -16.33
CA TYR A 235 6.53 6.82 -15.00
C TYR A 235 5.77 8.13 -15.03
N LEU A 236 5.01 8.37 -13.96
CA LEU A 236 4.47 9.65 -13.55
C LEU A 236 4.70 9.78 -12.04
N LEU A 237 5.70 10.56 -11.64
CA LEU A 237 6.12 10.68 -10.25
C LEU A 237 5.89 12.09 -9.74
N ALA A 238 5.25 12.21 -8.58
CA ALA A 238 5.08 13.52 -7.96
C ALA A 238 6.44 14.12 -7.58
N VAL A 239 6.54 15.43 -7.67
CA VAL A 239 7.74 16.19 -7.32
C VAL A 239 7.41 17.37 -6.44
N PRO A 240 8.33 17.80 -5.54
CA PRO A 240 8.10 18.99 -4.72
C PRO A 240 7.96 20.26 -5.54
N SER A 241 7.22 21.23 -5.02
CA SER A 241 7.00 22.55 -5.64
C SER A 241 8.28 23.35 -5.94
N ASN A 242 9.35 23.08 -5.22
CA ASN A 242 10.66 23.70 -5.40
C ASN A 242 11.58 22.98 -6.40
N THR A 243 11.08 21.99 -7.11
CA THR A 243 11.83 21.28 -8.16
C THR A 243 12.25 22.27 -9.24
N LEU A 244 13.54 22.23 -9.62
CA LEU A 244 14.07 23.13 -10.65
C LEU A 244 13.90 22.50 -12.03
N ILE A 245 13.19 23.19 -12.89
CA ILE A 245 12.93 22.79 -14.27
C ILE A 245 13.39 23.86 -15.25
N ARG A 246 13.67 23.44 -16.46
CA ARG A 246 13.89 24.30 -17.62
C ARG A 246 12.83 23.97 -18.65
N ASP A 247 12.02 24.95 -19.01
CA ASP A 247 11.06 24.85 -20.10
C ASP A 247 11.80 24.79 -21.43
N VAL A 248 11.61 23.73 -22.19
CA VAL A 248 12.27 23.55 -23.50
C VAL A 248 11.43 24.04 -24.67
N GLU A 249 10.17 24.41 -24.41
CA GLU A 249 9.23 24.96 -25.39
C GLU A 249 9.19 26.49 -25.38
N ALA A 250 9.67 27.09 -24.29
CA ALA A 250 9.76 28.56 -24.20
C ALA A 250 10.79 29.14 -25.15
N ALA A 251 10.51 30.33 -25.66
CA ALA A 251 11.43 31.05 -26.53
C ALA A 251 12.81 31.19 -25.86
N LEU A 252 13.86 30.94 -26.64
CA LEU A 252 15.23 31.11 -26.14
C LEU A 252 15.54 32.60 -25.99
N PRO A 253 16.35 32.98 -24.99
CA PRO A 253 16.88 34.32 -24.88
C PRO A 253 17.68 34.73 -26.14
N GLU A 254 17.66 36.00 -26.49
CA GLU A 254 18.39 36.50 -27.64
C GLU A 254 19.88 36.13 -27.57
N TYR A 255 20.39 35.62 -28.67
CA TYR A 255 21.82 35.27 -28.78
C TYR A 255 22.64 36.49 -29.15
N SER A 256 23.56 36.87 -28.32
CA SER A 256 24.43 38.03 -28.51
C SER A 256 25.47 37.88 -29.63
N GLY A 257 25.50 36.77 -30.32
CA GLY A 257 26.46 36.47 -31.39
C GLY A 257 27.85 36.05 -30.88
N ARG A 258 28.08 36.00 -29.58
CA ARG A 258 29.36 35.61 -28.95
C ARG A 258 29.14 34.60 -27.81
N GLY A 259 30.03 33.61 -27.70
CA GLY A 259 30.01 32.61 -26.64
C GLY A 259 29.06 31.43 -26.90
N ARG A 260 28.62 30.77 -25.82
CA ARG A 260 27.71 29.64 -25.88
C ARG A 260 26.30 30.10 -26.19
N HIS A 261 25.59 29.35 -27.03
CA HIS A 261 24.16 29.59 -27.27
C HIS A 261 23.37 29.64 -25.95
N PRO A 262 22.48 30.62 -25.80
CA PRO A 262 21.68 30.74 -24.58
C PRO A 262 20.78 29.54 -24.39
N LYS A 263 20.52 29.22 -23.13
CA LYS A 263 19.50 28.25 -22.72
C LYS A 263 18.55 28.92 -21.76
N ASN A 264 17.32 28.49 -21.75
CA ASN A 264 16.38 28.95 -20.75
C ASN A 264 16.93 28.62 -19.34
N PRO A 265 16.78 29.53 -18.36
CA PRO A 265 17.25 29.29 -16.99
C PRO A 265 16.46 28.16 -16.33
N PHE A 266 17.04 27.55 -15.30
CA PHE A 266 16.28 26.72 -14.38
C PHE A 266 15.45 27.62 -13.47
N ILE A 267 14.16 27.34 -13.36
CA ILE A 267 13.21 28.00 -12.47
C ILE A 267 12.49 26.95 -11.62
N ARG A 268 11.93 27.35 -10.50
CA ARG A 268 11.13 26.46 -9.67
C ARG A 268 9.81 26.16 -10.39
N VAL A 269 9.30 24.96 -10.17
CA VAL A 269 8.02 24.52 -10.76
C VAL A 269 6.86 25.40 -10.29
N ASP A 270 6.82 25.78 -8.99
CA ASP A 270 5.79 26.68 -8.46
C ASP A 270 5.86 28.10 -9.08
N ASP A 271 7.08 28.64 -9.26
CA ASP A 271 7.29 29.94 -9.93
C ASP A 271 6.92 29.89 -11.43
N TRP A 272 7.11 28.76 -12.08
CA TRP A 272 6.69 28.53 -13.46
C TRP A 272 5.16 28.45 -13.54
N CYS A 273 4.55 27.65 -12.66
CA CYS A 273 3.11 27.48 -12.57
C CYS A 273 2.37 28.81 -12.35
N ALA A 274 2.91 29.67 -11.46
CA ALA A 274 2.32 30.98 -11.15
C ALA A 274 2.28 31.97 -12.33
N LYS A 275 3.03 31.69 -13.40
CA LYS A 275 3.05 32.50 -14.64
C LYS A 275 2.09 32.01 -15.70
N LEU A 276 1.47 30.85 -15.51
CA LEU A 276 0.53 30.30 -16.48
C LEU A 276 -0.74 31.18 -16.53
N PRO A 277 -1.19 31.52 -17.73
CA PRO A 277 -2.47 32.21 -17.90
C PRO A 277 -3.63 31.22 -17.60
N GLU A 278 -4.79 31.78 -17.24
CA GLU A 278 -5.96 30.96 -16.89
C GLU A 278 -6.44 30.04 -18.01
N ASP A 279 -6.30 30.46 -19.26
CA ASP A 279 -6.69 29.71 -20.45
C ASP A 279 -5.73 28.57 -20.82
N ALA A 280 -4.56 28.46 -20.14
CA ALA A 280 -3.66 27.31 -20.29
C ALA A 280 -4.21 26.04 -19.62
N TRP A 281 -5.14 26.16 -18.69
CA TRP A 281 -5.66 25.04 -17.94
C TRP A 281 -6.82 24.35 -18.67
N THR A 282 -6.73 23.05 -18.82
CA THR A 282 -7.77 22.21 -19.40
C THR A 282 -8.52 21.48 -18.31
N THR A 283 -9.85 21.61 -18.30
CA THR A 283 -10.73 20.88 -17.37
C THR A 283 -10.85 19.42 -17.79
N ILE A 284 -10.62 18.51 -16.85
CA ILE A 284 -10.68 17.06 -17.06
C ILE A 284 -11.62 16.43 -16.05
N ASP A 285 -12.57 15.62 -16.52
CA ASP A 285 -13.39 14.75 -15.72
C ASP A 285 -12.64 13.41 -15.56
N VAL A 286 -12.20 13.10 -14.35
CA VAL A 286 -11.34 11.93 -14.10
C VAL A 286 -12.15 10.68 -13.81
N ARG A 287 -13.25 10.79 -13.10
CA ARG A 287 -14.17 9.70 -12.76
C ARG A 287 -15.43 10.19 -12.04
N ASP A 288 -16.47 9.38 -12.06
CA ASP A 288 -17.57 9.49 -11.11
C ASP A 288 -17.09 9.03 -9.72
N GLY A 289 -17.14 9.91 -8.74
CA GLY A 289 -16.80 9.61 -7.34
C GLY A 289 -18.06 9.37 -6.52
N GLU A 290 -17.95 8.69 -5.38
CA GLU A 290 -19.06 8.54 -4.39
C GLU A 290 -19.65 9.87 -3.95
N LYS A 291 -18.87 10.97 -4.07
CA LYS A 291 -19.28 12.35 -3.74
C LYS A 291 -19.56 13.21 -4.97
N GLY A 292 -19.72 12.61 -6.15
CA GLY A 292 -19.88 13.29 -7.43
C GLY A 292 -18.64 13.18 -8.34
N PRO A 293 -18.69 13.73 -9.56
CA PRO A 293 -17.59 13.67 -10.52
C PRO A 293 -16.33 14.37 -9.95
N LEU A 294 -15.20 13.73 -10.09
CA LEU A 294 -13.91 14.31 -9.74
C LEU A 294 -13.38 15.09 -10.94
N VAL A 295 -13.55 16.39 -10.88
CA VAL A 295 -13.09 17.32 -11.92
C VAL A 295 -11.82 18.01 -11.44
N ILE A 296 -10.80 18.00 -12.29
CA ILE A 296 -9.54 18.70 -12.07
C ILE A 296 -9.22 19.57 -13.28
N GLU A 297 -8.36 20.56 -13.09
CA GLU A 297 -7.77 21.28 -14.19
C GLU A 297 -6.30 20.87 -14.32
N ALA A 298 -5.82 20.69 -15.54
CA ALA A 298 -4.48 20.19 -15.79
C ALA A 298 -3.79 20.94 -16.94
N VAL A 299 -2.46 20.91 -16.89
CA VAL A 299 -1.58 21.42 -17.93
C VAL A 299 -0.34 20.53 -18.05
N LYS A 300 0.26 20.44 -19.23
CA LYS A 300 1.55 19.80 -19.45
C LYS A 300 2.46 20.62 -20.33
N CYS A 301 3.77 20.47 -20.12
CA CYS A 301 4.79 21.03 -20.99
C CYS A 301 6.05 20.15 -21.00
N ARG A 302 6.89 20.29 -22.00
CA ARG A 302 8.19 19.60 -22.07
C ARG A 302 9.23 20.39 -21.29
N VAL A 303 9.96 19.68 -20.42
CA VAL A 303 10.96 20.30 -19.52
C VAL A 303 12.22 19.42 -19.42
N GLN A 304 13.28 20.04 -18.90
CA GLN A 304 14.44 19.33 -18.36
C GLN A 304 14.56 19.66 -16.87
N ALA A 305 14.49 18.63 -16.01
CA ALA A 305 14.70 18.82 -14.59
C ALA A 305 16.20 18.92 -14.25
N ARG A 306 16.53 19.72 -13.22
CA ARG A 306 17.90 19.75 -12.68
C ARG A 306 18.16 18.48 -11.85
N THR A 307 19.31 17.86 -12.08
CA THR A 307 19.73 16.68 -11.30
C THR A 307 20.31 17.10 -9.94
N GLU A 308 20.42 16.14 -9.00
CA GLU A 308 21.04 16.39 -7.68
C GLU A 308 22.52 16.77 -7.81
N THR A 309 23.20 16.34 -8.87
CA THR A 309 24.60 16.71 -9.17
C THR A 309 24.72 18.09 -9.79
N GLY A 310 23.60 18.81 -9.97
CA GLY A 310 23.53 20.13 -10.58
C GLY A 310 23.53 20.13 -12.11
N GLY A 311 23.53 18.95 -12.74
CA GLY A 311 23.45 18.80 -14.20
C GLY A 311 22.02 19.00 -14.74
N THR A 312 21.88 18.84 -16.06
CA THR A 312 20.60 18.84 -16.75
C THR A 312 20.16 17.39 -16.95
N GLY A 313 18.97 17.03 -16.52
CA GLY A 313 18.35 15.75 -16.78
C GLY A 313 17.89 15.57 -18.24
N PRO A 314 17.38 14.41 -18.61
CA PRO A 314 16.78 14.19 -19.91
C PRO A 314 15.50 15.02 -20.08
N ASP A 315 14.96 15.00 -21.31
CA ASP A 315 13.64 15.56 -21.56
C ASP A 315 12.58 14.74 -20.84
N GLU A 316 11.70 15.43 -20.12
CA GLU A 316 10.57 14.92 -19.38
C GLU A 316 9.32 15.78 -19.69
N VAL A 317 8.15 15.23 -19.46
CA VAL A 317 6.90 15.99 -19.41
C VAL A 317 6.64 16.42 -17.97
N LEU A 318 6.54 17.70 -17.74
CA LEU A 318 5.96 18.27 -16.53
C LEU A 318 4.45 18.23 -16.70
N PHE A 319 3.79 17.57 -15.77
CA PHE A 319 2.33 17.52 -15.68
C PHE A 319 1.91 18.16 -14.36
N LEU A 320 0.97 19.11 -14.42
CA LEU A 320 0.44 19.81 -13.25
C LEU A 320 -1.05 19.61 -13.17
N THR A 321 -1.54 19.49 -11.94
CA THR A 321 -2.98 19.52 -11.67
C THR A 321 -3.29 20.59 -10.64
N ARG A 322 -4.47 21.20 -10.77
CA ARG A 322 -5.06 22.03 -9.72
C ARG A 322 -6.48 21.55 -9.43
N GLU A 323 -6.80 21.50 -8.15
CA GLU A 323 -8.11 21.11 -7.65
C GLU A 323 -8.66 22.21 -6.76
N ARG A 324 -9.86 22.70 -7.09
CA ARG A 324 -10.51 23.76 -6.33
C ARG A 324 -10.98 23.23 -4.99
N GLN A 325 -10.54 23.86 -3.92
CA GLN A 325 -10.94 23.51 -2.56
C GLN A 325 -12.22 24.25 -2.14
N ALA A 326 -12.83 23.82 -1.03
CA ALA A 326 -14.05 24.39 -0.50
C ALA A 326 -13.91 25.88 -0.11
N ASP A 327 -12.72 26.33 0.22
CA ASP A 327 -12.37 27.72 0.53
C ASP A 327 -12.01 28.57 -0.70
N ASN A 328 -12.26 28.06 -1.90
CA ASN A 328 -11.90 28.64 -3.20
C ASN A 328 -10.40 28.77 -3.48
N THR A 329 -9.54 28.19 -2.68
CA THR A 329 -8.12 28.04 -3.01
C THR A 329 -7.90 26.87 -3.97
N TYR A 330 -6.70 26.77 -4.56
CA TYR A 330 -6.32 25.64 -5.38
C TYR A 330 -5.26 24.80 -4.68
N LYS A 331 -5.50 23.48 -4.61
CA LYS A 331 -4.46 22.50 -4.32
C LYS A 331 -3.75 22.20 -5.62
N LEU A 332 -2.43 22.40 -5.65
CA LEU A 332 -1.56 22.15 -6.79
C LEU A 332 -0.73 20.90 -6.54
N ASP A 333 -0.69 20.01 -7.53
CA ASP A 333 0.20 18.86 -7.53
C ASP A 333 1.08 18.90 -8.80
N TYR A 334 2.35 18.52 -8.67
CA TYR A 334 3.38 18.59 -9.70
C TYR A 334 3.97 17.22 -9.97
N TYR A 335 4.12 16.85 -11.24
CA TYR A 335 4.61 15.53 -11.63
C TYR A 335 5.63 15.65 -12.76
N LEU A 336 6.61 14.74 -12.79
CA LEU A 336 7.52 14.52 -13.91
C LEU A 336 7.29 13.14 -14.52
N SER A 337 7.36 13.05 -15.85
CA SER A 337 7.13 11.82 -16.60
C SER A 337 8.10 11.69 -17.77
N ASN A 338 8.49 10.45 -18.07
CA ASN A 338 9.20 10.11 -19.32
C ASN A 338 8.27 9.70 -20.48
N ALA A 339 6.98 9.85 -20.31
CA ALA A 339 6.02 9.59 -21.37
C ALA A 339 6.18 10.58 -22.52
N ASP A 340 5.71 10.19 -23.71
CA ASP A 340 5.70 11.08 -24.88
C ASP A 340 4.77 12.27 -24.63
N ALA A 341 5.12 13.40 -25.23
CA ALA A 341 4.36 14.64 -25.08
C ALA A 341 2.96 14.58 -25.70
N ASP A 342 2.70 13.67 -26.62
CA ASP A 342 1.41 13.43 -27.28
C ASP A 342 0.43 12.59 -26.44
N VAL A 343 0.88 11.93 -25.38
CA VAL A 343 -0.01 11.22 -24.44
C VAL A 343 -1.09 12.19 -23.94
N PRO A 344 -2.40 11.81 -24.02
CA PRO A 344 -3.49 12.70 -23.61
C PRO A 344 -3.41 13.13 -22.13
N LEU A 345 -3.88 14.35 -21.83
CA LEU A 345 -3.93 14.87 -20.45
C LEU A 345 -4.76 13.98 -19.52
N GLU A 346 -5.83 13.38 -20.05
CA GLU A 346 -6.73 12.47 -19.34
C GLU A 346 -5.99 11.23 -18.83
N GLU A 347 -5.01 10.74 -19.61
CA GLU A 347 -4.22 9.59 -19.19
C GLU A 347 -3.26 9.94 -18.04
N PHE A 348 -2.58 11.09 -18.08
CA PHE A 348 -1.80 11.59 -16.97
C PHE A 348 -2.66 11.79 -15.73
N ALA A 349 -3.85 12.39 -15.89
CA ALA A 349 -4.80 12.61 -14.78
C ALA A 349 -5.26 11.27 -14.18
N ARG A 350 -5.55 10.27 -15.00
CA ARG A 350 -5.91 8.92 -14.56
C ARG A 350 -4.79 8.30 -13.70
N VAL A 351 -3.55 8.38 -14.16
CA VAL A 351 -2.40 7.81 -13.45
C VAL A 351 -2.13 8.54 -12.14
N ALA A 352 -2.18 9.88 -12.13
CA ALA A 352 -2.02 10.69 -10.92
C ALA A 352 -3.07 10.31 -9.85
N LYS A 353 -4.33 10.12 -10.28
CA LYS A 353 -5.41 9.71 -9.36
C LYS A 353 -5.33 8.23 -8.97
N ALA A 354 -4.78 7.35 -9.80
CA ALA A 354 -4.48 5.97 -9.41
C ALA A 354 -3.43 5.93 -8.28
N ALA A 355 -2.40 6.77 -8.34
CA ALA A 355 -1.43 6.91 -7.26
C ALA A 355 -2.09 7.30 -5.93
N HIS A 356 -3.05 8.22 -5.96
CA HIS A 356 -3.78 8.63 -4.75
C HIS A 356 -4.63 7.51 -4.10
N ARG A 357 -5.05 6.50 -4.88
CA ARG A 357 -5.76 5.32 -4.32
C ARG A 357 -4.92 4.49 -3.34
N VAL A 358 -3.60 4.61 -3.38
CA VAL A 358 -2.72 3.90 -2.43
C VAL A 358 -2.95 4.37 -0.99
N GLU A 359 -3.31 5.63 -0.78
CA GLU A 359 -3.71 6.12 0.55
C GLU A 359 -4.92 5.34 1.09
N GLU A 360 -5.87 4.99 0.23
CA GLU A 360 -7.02 4.16 0.59
C GLU A 360 -6.61 2.72 0.91
N CYS A 361 -5.66 2.13 0.14
CA CYS A 361 -5.04 0.84 0.50
C CYS A 361 -4.48 0.87 1.91
N PHE A 362 -3.69 1.89 2.25
CA PHE A 362 -3.12 2.02 3.59
C PHE A 362 -4.18 2.22 4.66
N LYS A 363 -5.19 3.03 4.39
CA LYS A 363 -6.29 3.26 5.33
C LYS A 363 -6.98 1.95 5.67
N ARG A 364 -7.38 1.17 4.65
CA ARG A 364 -8.00 -0.15 4.83
C ARG A 364 -7.05 -1.14 5.50
N ALA A 365 -5.82 -1.28 5.03
CA ALA A 365 -4.86 -2.21 5.61
C ALA A 365 -4.55 -1.90 7.08
N LYS A 366 -4.44 -0.62 7.46
CA LYS A 366 -4.22 -0.20 8.86
C LYS A 366 -5.47 -0.36 9.72
N GLY A 367 -6.66 -0.03 9.22
CA GLY A 367 -7.92 -0.10 9.96
C GLY A 367 -8.47 -1.53 10.05
N GLU A 368 -8.42 -2.28 8.95
CA GLU A 368 -9.16 -3.53 8.81
C GLU A 368 -8.27 -4.79 8.89
N ALA A 369 -7.00 -4.69 8.46
CA ALA A 369 -6.06 -5.81 8.41
C ALA A 369 -4.86 -5.68 9.36
N GLY A 370 -4.91 -4.78 10.32
CA GLY A 370 -3.92 -4.66 11.39
C GLY A 370 -2.51 -4.28 10.96
N LEU A 371 -2.31 -3.67 9.79
CA LEU A 371 -0.98 -3.33 9.23
C LEU A 371 -0.12 -2.51 10.20
N GLY A 372 -0.72 -1.69 11.05
CA GLY A 372 -0.06 -0.87 12.05
C GLY A 372 -0.04 -1.45 13.47
N ASP A 373 -0.76 -2.54 13.75
CA ASP A 373 -1.08 -3.02 15.10
C ASP A 373 -0.05 -4.00 15.66
N TYR A 374 1.19 -3.85 15.27
CA TYR A 374 2.25 -4.75 15.71
C TYR A 374 3.14 -4.16 16.81
N GLN A 375 3.61 -5.04 17.70
CA GLN A 375 4.57 -4.72 18.76
C GLN A 375 5.90 -5.46 18.58
N VAL A 376 6.09 -6.10 17.42
CA VAL A 376 7.29 -6.85 17.10
C VAL A 376 8.52 -5.95 16.98
N ARG A 377 9.69 -6.46 17.38
CA ARG A 377 10.92 -5.69 17.44
C ARG A 377 12.02 -6.17 16.51
N ASN A 378 11.98 -7.45 16.12
CA ASN A 378 13.03 -8.03 15.30
C ASN A 378 12.69 -8.00 13.80
N TRP A 379 13.71 -8.26 12.97
CA TRP A 379 13.63 -8.24 11.51
C TRP A 379 12.62 -9.23 10.95
N ILE A 380 12.70 -10.47 11.39
CA ILE A 380 11.83 -11.55 10.90
C ILE A 380 10.36 -11.22 11.23
N ALA A 381 10.08 -10.88 12.47
CA ALA A 381 8.72 -10.63 12.92
C ALA A 381 8.06 -9.46 12.19
N TRP A 382 8.83 -8.41 11.84
CA TRP A 382 8.28 -7.31 11.05
C TRP A 382 7.83 -7.80 9.67
N HIS A 383 8.68 -8.54 8.96
CA HIS A 383 8.34 -9.05 7.63
C HIS A 383 7.18 -10.06 7.67
N HIS A 384 7.18 -10.96 8.65
CA HIS A 384 6.09 -11.92 8.84
C HIS A 384 4.75 -11.22 9.07
N HIS A 385 4.70 -10.28 10.02
CA HIS A 385 3.48 -9.52 10.30
C HIS A 385 3.00 -8.74 9.07
N GLN A 386 3.89 -7.97 8.45
CA GLN A 386 3.53 -7.17 7.28
C GLN A 386 3.00 -8.04 6.14
N THR A 387 3.66 -9.16 5.85
CA THR A 387 3.22 -10.09 4.80
C THR A 387 1.81 -10.61 5.08
N LEU A 388 1.55 -11.14 6.28
CA LEU A 388 0.22 -11.67 6.61
C LEU A 388 -0.85 -10.57 6.63
N SER A 389 -0.48 -9.35 7.02
CA SER A 389 -1.38 -8.19 6.96
C SER A 389 -1.72 -7.79 5.51
N LEU A 390 -0.77 -7.88 4.57
CA LEU A 390 -1.05 -7.66 3.14
C LEU A 390 -2.01 -8.73 2.59
N LEU A 391 -1.81 -10.01 2.96
CA LEU A 391 -2.73 -11.10 2.57
C LEU A 391 -4.13 -10.86 3.13
N ALA A 392 -4.23 -10.48 4.41
CA ALA A 392 -5.50 -10.15 5.06
C ALA A 392 -6.22 -8.99 4.34
N ALA A 393 -5.48 -7.92 4.00
CA ALA A 393 -6.04 -6.77 3.27
C ALA A 393 -6.55 -7.16 1.88
N TRP A 394 -5.80 -8.01 1.16
CA TRP A 394 -6.23 -8.48 -0.16
C TRP A 394 -7.45 -9.40 -0.08
N PHE A 395 -7.49 -10.29 0.91
CA PHE A 395 -8.69 -11.10 1.15
C PHE A 395 -9.93 -10.24 1.41
N LEU A 396 -9.82 -9.25 2.29
CA LEU A 396 -10.93 -8.32 2.57
C LEU A 396 -11.38 -7.53 1.32
N ASN A 397 -10.43 -7.17 0.46
CA ASN A 397 -10.74 -6.55 -0.82
C ASN A 397 -11.56 -7.48 -1.73
N LYS A 398 -11.15 -8.76 -1.85
CA LYS A 398 -11.91 -9.78 -2.60
C LYS A 398 -13.32 -9.97 -2.03
N GLU A 399 -13.47 -10.03 -0.71
CA GLU A 399 -14.76 -10.16 -0.05
C GLU A 399 -15.66 -8.93 -0.28
N ALA A 400 -15.12 -7.72 -0.19
CA ALA A 400 -15.86 -6.49 -0.47
C ALA A 400 -16.37 -6.43 -1.92
N ARG A 401 -15.54 -6.84 -2.90
CA ARG A 401 -15.96 -6.92 -4.31
C ARG A 401 -16.99 -8.02 -4.53
N ARG A 402 -16.87 -9.13 -3.83
CA ARG A 402 -17.84 -10.21 -3.85
C ARG A 402 -19.20 -9.74 -3.36
N GLY A 403 -19.26 -8.99 -2.24
CA GLY A 403 -20.50 -8.41 -1.72
C GLY A 403 -21.18 -7.46 -2.71
N LYS A 404 -20.40 -6.70 -3.47
CA LYS A 404 -20.93 -5.80 -4.51
C LYS A 404 -21.44 -6.53 -5.76
N ASN A 405 -20.99 -7.76 -6.03
CA ASN A 405 -21.29 -8.52 -7.27
C ASN A 405 -22.20 -9.71 -7.02
N THR A 406 -22.90 -9.81 -5.88
CA THR A 406 -23.65 -11.00 -5.54
C THR A 406 -24.77 -11.29 -6.54
N ASP A 407 -24.54 -12.31 -7.40
CA ASP A 407 -25.60 -13.15 -7.91
C ASP A 407 -25.82 -14.29 -6.89
N PRO A 408 -26.98 -14.36 -6.21
CA PRO A 408 -27.23 -15.39 -5.18
C PRO A 408 -27.11 -16.84 -5.68
N ARG A 409 -27.12 -17.04 -7.00
CA ARG A 409 -27.04 -18.36 -7.61
C ARG A 409 -25.61 -18.88 -7.80
N ALA A 410 -24.62 -18.01 -7.91
CA ALA A 410 -23.21 -18.40 -8.05
C ALA A 410 -22.59 -18.92 -6.74
N ASP A 411 -23.14 -18.52 -5.60
CA ASP A 411 -22.58 -18.77 -4.27
C ASP A 411 -22.80 -20.21 -3.75
N VAL A 412 -23.90 -20.85 -4.11
CA VAL A 412 -24.26 -22.19 -3.60
C VAL A 412 -23.30 -23.28 -4.15
N SER A 413 -22.85 -23.15 -5.39
CA SER A 413 -21.92 -24.13 -5.99
C SER A 413 -20.48 -23.96 -5.52
N ALA A 414 -20.05 -22.73 -5.23
CA ALA A 414 -18.72 -22.43 -4.70
C ALA A 414 -18.60 -22.90 -3.24
N THR A 415 -19.60 -22.63 -2.40
CA THR A 415 -19.65 -23.07 -0.99
C THR A 415 -19.61 -24.59 -0.87
N ALA A 416 -20.36 -25.32 -1.69
CA ALA A 416 -20.37 -26.79 -1.70
C ALA A 416 -19.05 -27.41 -2.23
N ALA A 417 -18.29 -26.69 -3.04
CA ALA A 417 -16.96 -27.13 -3.50
C ALA A 417 -15.88 -26.88 -2.44
N VAL A 418 -16.05 -25.81 -1.63
CA VAL A 418 -15.16 -25.46 -0.51
C VAL A 418 -15.30 -26.46 0.62
N ASP A 419 -16.52 -26.78 1.06
CA ASP A 419 -16.75 -27.77 2.12
C ASP A 419 -16.13 -29.13 1.79
N ARG A 420 -16.24 -29.57 0.53
CA ARG A 420 -15.63 -30.84 0.08
C ARG A 420 -14.10 -30.82 0.00
N ARG A 421 -13.46 -29.68 -0.10
CA ARG A 421 -11.99 -29.54 -0.11
C ARG A 421 -11.41 -29.36 1.29
N VAL A 422 -12.12 -28.66 2.17
CA VAL A 422 -11.74 -28.52 3.58
C VAL A 422 -11.73 -29.90 4.25
N ASP A 423 -12.75 -30.73 4.01
CA ASP A 423 -12.82 -32.12 4.52
C ASP A 423 -11.68 -33.03 4.03
N ARG A 424 -11.04 -32.71 2.89
CA ARG A 424 -9.88 -33.45 2.36
C ARG A 424 -8.53 -32.98 2.89
N LEU A 425 -8.47 -31.74 3.42
CA LEU A 425 -7.26 -31.14 3.97
C LEU A 425 -7.08 -31.42 5.46
N ILE A 426 -8.14 -31.84 6.14
CA ILE A 426 -8.12 -32.26 7.55
C ILE A 426 -8.23 -33.78 7.54
N PRO A 427 -7.19 -34.54 7.98
CA PRO A 427 -7.30 -35.97 8.16
C PRO A 427 -8.46 -36.29 9.14
N ALA A 428 -9.31 -37.27 8.81
CA ALA A 428 -10.50 -37.61 9.57
C ALA A 428 -10.25 -37.99 11.05
N ASP A 429 -8.99 -38.28 11.41
CA ASP A 429 -8.58 -38.69 12.77
C ASP A 429 -8.16 -37.51 13.66
N GLU A 430 -8.05 -36.27 13.11
CA GLU A 430 -7.68 -35.07 13.88
C GLU A 430 -8.84 -34.08 14.07
N SER A 431 -10.04 -34.37 13.55
CA SER A 431 -11.20 -33.48 13.60
C SER A 431 -11.78 -33.29 15.01
N GLU A 432 -11.39 -34.11 15.99
CA GLU A 432 -11.83 -33.97 17.40
C GLU A 432 -11.04 -32.93 18.21
N HIS A 433 -9.99 -32.32 17.67
CA HIS A 433 -9.12 -31.42 18.44
C HIS A 433 -8.97 -30.00 17.84
N PHE A 434 -9.86 -29.56 16.96
CA PHE A 434 -9.89 -28.21 16.44
C PHE A 434 -11.09 -27.42 16.98
N PRO A 435 -10.95 -26.65 18.08
CA PRO A 435 -11.94 -25.65 18.37
C PRO A 435 -11.73 -24.48 17.39
N LEU A 436 -12.46 -24.48 16.27
CA LEU A 436 -12.71 -23.23 15.55
C LEU A 436 -13.41 -22.30 16.55
N PRO A 437 -13.08 -20.98 16.58
CA PRO A 437 -13.86 -20.04 17.36
C PRO A 437 -15.30 -20.18 16.91
N THR A 438 -16.20 -20.50 17.82
CA THR A 438 -17.62 -20.53 17.52
C THR A 438 -18.04 -19.13 17.10
N GLU A 439 -19.00 -18.99 16.18
CA GLU A 439 -19.58 -17.70 15.77
C GLU A 439 -19.88 -16.79 16.96
N HIS A 440 -20.17 -17.39 18.12
CA HIS A 440 -20.37 -16.70 19.39
C HIS A 440 -19.11 -15.95 19.90
N ALA A 441 -17.88 -16.41 19.65
CA ALA A 441 -16.66 -15.73 20.09
C ALA A 441 -16.36 -14.48 19.24
N LEU A 442 -16.66 -14.50 17.95
CA LEU A 442 -16.52 -13.34 17.06
C LEU A 442 -17.55 -12.24 17.42
N VAL A 443 -18.77 -12.64 17.75
CA VAL A 443 -19.84 -11.72 18.19
C VAL A 443 -19.62 -11.23 19.61
N THR A 444 -19.04 -12.05 20.51
CA THR A 444 -18.78 -11.68 21.91
C THR A 444 -17.59 -10.73 22.04
N ALA A 445 -16.55 -10.86 21.21
CA ALA A 445 -15.45 -9.91 21.14
C ALA A 445 -15.93 -8.50 20.74
N GLN A 446 -16.95 -8.41 19.89
CA GLN A 446 -17.60 -7.13 19.59
C GLN A 446 -18.41 -6.56 20.77
N ARG A 447 -18.87 -7.41 21.70
CA ARG A 447 -19.67 -6.96 22.84
C ARG A 447 -18.87 -6.50 24.07
N THR A 448 -17.62 -6.97 24.24
CA THR A 448 -16.79 -6.63 25.39
C THR A 448 -15.96 -5.35 25.21
N SER A 449 -15.78 -4.84 23.99
CA SER A 449 -15.08 -3.58 23.75
C SER A 449 -15.88 -2.32 24.13
N THR A 450 -17.15 -2.47 24.57
CA THR A 450 -18.07 -1.36 24.83
C THR A 450 -18.19 -0.98 26.30
N LEU A 451 -17.41 -1.55 27.21
CA LEU A 451 -17.56 -1.31 28.66
C LEU A 451 -16.21 -0.97 29.35
N LEU A 452 -15.68 0.22 29.11
CA LEU A 452 -14.84 0.94 30.08
C LEU A 452 -15.10 2.44 29.95
N PRO A 453 -15.53 3.13 31.01
CA PRO A 453 -15.73 4.58 30.98
C PRO A 453 -14.40 5.31 31.02
N LEU A 454 -14.23 6.29 30.18
CA LEU A 454 -13.18 7.30 30.22
C LEU A 454 -13.36 8.13 31.53
N SER A 455 -12.46 7.96 32.50
CA SER A 455 -12.27 8.93 33.57
C SER A 455 -11.20 9.93 33.11
N PHE A 456 -11.63 11.15 32.86
CA PHE A 456 -10.75 12.33 32.78
C PHE A 456 -10.26 12.69 34.19
N THR A 457 -8.98 12.75 34.39
CA THR A 457 -8.23 13.78 35.13
C THR A 457 -6.84 13.91 34.54
#